data_74082b2815eec5056dccbf9fe995b6bc
#
_entry.id   74082b2815eec5056dccbf9fe995b6bc
#
_cell.length_a   1.000
_cell.length_b   1.000
_cell.length_c   1.000
_cell.angle_alpha   90.00
_cell.angle_beta   90.00
_cell.angle_gamma   90.00
#
_symmetry.space_group_name_H-M   'P 1'
#
loop_
_entity.id
_entity.type
_entity.pdbx_description
1 polymer ?
#
loop_
_entity_poly.entity_id
_entity_poly.type
_entity_poly.pdbx_seq_one_letter_code
_entity_poly.pdbx_strand_id
1 'polypeptide(L)'
;MIQSQALSILKTGANVFLTGEPGSGKTHLLNEYIKYLRDHSIEPAITASTGIAATHIGGMTVHSWSGIGIKTRLEKSDLNKIKTSQYIVRRITKAKVLIIEEISMLTDDTLSMVDTVCREIKQNSKPFGGIQVILAGDFFQLPPVIRREVVENTQTTILDKLSSIFAFDSPSWKELNPIVCYLTEQHRQEDGDFLELLSAIRRNVFNNNHLFHIEKRKINPFDLAQNKSLTNIPKLFSHNADVDRINDEVLSSIPGKQNTFIISVQGPDPLIAVLKKGCLSPEILYLKVGASVMFTKNN
;
A
#
# COMPACT_ATOMS: atom_id res chain seq x y z
N MET A 1 -4.11 0.35 21.85
CA MET A 1 -2.89 0.02 22.64
C MET A 1 -1.73 0.88 22.18
N ILE A 2 -0.67 1.01 22.99
CA ILE A 2 0.56 1.72 22.61
C ILE A 2 1.50 0.80 21.80
N GLN A 3 2.45 1.41 21.07
CA GLN A 3 3.38 0.68 20.20
C GLN A 3 4.21 -0.38 20.93
N SER A 4 4.68 -0.11 22.16
CA SER A 4 5.48 -1.06 22.94
C SER A 4 4.72 -2.35 23.30
N GLN A 5 3.41 -2.24 23.57
CA GLN A 5 2.55 -3.40 23.82
C GLN A 5 2.37 -4.25 22.53
N ALA A 6 2.10 -3.59 21.40
CA ALA A 6 1.97 -4.28 20.12
C ALA A 6 3.30 -4.96 19.72
N LEU A 7 4.45 -4.30 19.95
CA LEU A 7 5.77 -4.91 19.71
C LEU A 7 5.98 -6.17 20.57
N SER A 8 5.54 -6.15 21.83
CA SER A 8 5.62 -7.33 22.71
C SER A 8 4.80 -8.49 22.17
N ILE A 9 3.59 -8.22 21.62
CA ILE A 9 2.75 -9.26 20.99
C ILE A 9 3.43 -9.80 19.71
N LEU A 10 3.98 -8.93 18.84
CA LEU A 10 4.71 -9.36 17.65
C LEU A 10 5.86 -10.32 17.98
N LYS A 11 6.60 -10.03 19.05
CA LYS A 11 7.74 -10.86 19.53
C LYS A 11 7.33 -12.24 20.05
N THR A 12 6.06 -12.47 20.35
CA THR A 12 5.58 -13.82 20.77
C THR A 12 5.54 -14.83 19.62
N GLY A 13 5.63 -14.36 18.37
CA GLY A 13 5.47 -15.20 17.19
C GLY A 13 3.99 -15.41 16.77
N ALA A 14 3.04 -14.71 17.41
CA ALA A 14 1.64 -14.75 17.04
C ALA A 14 1.40 -14.08 15.68
N ASN A 15 0.36 -14.52 14.96
CA ASN A 15 -0.14 -13.80 13.79
C ASN A 15 -0.85 -12.53 14.26
N VAL A 16 -0.59 -11.41 13.59
CA VAL A 16 -1.08 -10.09 14.04
C VAL A 16 -1.70 -9.32 12.88
N PHE A 17 -2.85 -8.71 13.12
CA PHE A 17 -3.35 -7.60 12.32
C PHE A 17 -3.05 -6.29 13.05
N LEU A 18 -2.07 -5.54 12.53
CA LEU A 18 -1.65 -4.25 13.05
C LEU A 18 -2.44 -3.14 12.35
N THR A 19 -3.29 -2.46 13.09
CA THR A 19 -4.15 -1.40 12.54
C THR A 19 -4.18 -0.18 13.46
N GLY A 20 -4.81 0.88 13.01
CA GLY A 20 -4.91 2.15 13.72
C GLY A 20 -5.10 3.31 12.73
N GLU A 21 -5.41 4.49 13.25
CA GLU A 21 -5.62 5.69 12.44
C GLU A 21 -4.38 6.08 11.63
N PRO A 22 -4.53 6.89 10.56
CA PRO A 22 -3.38 7.46 9.85
C PRO A 22 -2.49 8.22 10.82
N GLY A 23 -1.18 7.94 10.80
CA GLY A 23 -0.23 8.57 11.72
C GLY A 23 -0.04 7.87 13.06
N SER A 24 -0.70 6.74 13.32
CA SER A 24 -0.53 5.97 14.57
C SER A 24 0.81 5.23 14.69
N GLY A 25 1.69 5.36 13.69
CA GLY A 25 3.04 4.79 13.74
C GLY A 25 3.14 3.32 13.36
N LYS A 26 2.19 2.76 12.59
CA LYS A 26 2.23 1.35 12.11
C LYS A 26 3.56 1.00 11.45
N THR A 27 3.98 1.78 10.46
CA THR A 27 5.23 1.54 9.72
C THR A 27 6.46 1.69 10.62
N HIS A 28 6.44 2.63 11.58
CA HIS A 28 7.51 2.77 12.56
C HIS A 28 7.66 1.50 13.40
N LEU A 29 6.57 1.01 13.96
CA LEU A 29 6.53 -0.23 14.73
C LEU A 29 6.98 -1.46 13.91
N LEU A 30 6.57 -1.55 12.63
CA LEU A 30 7.06 -2.61 11.74
C LEU A 30 8.57 -2.55 11.54
N ASN A 31 9.15 -1.35 11.36
CA ASN A 31 10.59 -1.19 11.22
C ASN A 31 11.34 -1.59 12.49
N GLU A 32 10.81 -1.26 13.68
CA GLU A 32 11.36 -1.74 14.96
C GLU A 32 11.31 -3.28 15.07
N TYR A 33 10.19 -3.88 14.66
CA TYR A 33 10.05 -5.33 14.66
C TYR A 33 10.99 -6.00 13.64
N ILE A 34 11.13 -5.46 12.44
CA ILE A 34 12.09 -5.93 11.43
C ILE A 34 13.51 -5.89 11.98
N LYS A 35 13.89 -4.78 12.63
CA LYS A 35 15.20 -4.66 13.28
C LYS A 35 15.38 -5.75 14.34
N TYR A 36 14.40 -5.93 15.22
CA TYR A 36 14.43 -6.99 16.23
C TYR A 36 14.64 -8.38 15.62
N LEU A 37 13.93 -8.71 14.54
CA LEU A 37 14.08 -10.00 13.85
C LEU A 37 15.49 -10.18 13.28
N ARG A 38 16.04 -9.15 12.64
CA ARG A 38 17.40 -9.18 12.07
C ARG A 38 18.46 -9.33 13.15
N ASP A 39 18.31 -8.64 14.29
CA ASP A 39 19.19 -8.79 15.45
C ASP A 39 19.17 -10.24 16.01
N HIS A 40 18.09 -10.98 15.74
CA HIS A 40 17.96 -12.41 16.09
C HIS A 40 18.22 -13.36 14.90
N SER A 41 18.92 -12.89 13.85
CA SER A 41 19.24 -13.67 12.65
C SER A 41 18.02 -14.24 11.91
N ILE A 42 16.89 -13.55 11.97
CA ILE A 42 15.68 -13.85 11.22
C ILE A 42 15.47 -12.75 10.17
N GLU A 43 15.63 -13.09 8.88
CA GLU A 43 15.29 -12.17 7.80
C GLU A 43 13.81 -12.35 7.45
N PRO A 44 12.95 -11.33 7.71
CA PRO A 44 11.54 -11.40 7.39
C PRO A 44 11.29 -11.24 5.88
N ALA A 45 10.23 -11.84 5.37
CA ALA A 45 9.69 -11.53 4.06
C ALA A 45 8.89 -10.22 4.17
N ILE A 46 9.47 -9.12 3.70
CA ILE A 46 8.85 -7.80 3.73
C ILE A 46 8.08 -7.59 2.42
N THR A 47 6.77 -7.46 2.52
CA THR A 47 5.91 -7.27 1.35
C THR A 47 4.86 -6.18 1.56
N ALA A 48 4.27 -5.71 0.46
CA ALA A 48 3.13 -4.81 0.49
C ALA A 48 2.15 -5.13 -0.64
N SER A 49 0.93 -4.59 -0.55
CA SER A 49 -0.10 -4.75 -1.59
C SER A 49 0.26 -4.04 -2.89
N THR A 50 0.96 -2.90 -2.82
CA THR A 50 1.34 -2.07 -3.97
C THR A 50 2.85 -1.90 -4.10
N GLY A 51 3.33 -1.54 -5.32
CA GLY A 51 4.74 -1.27 -5.57
C GLY A 51 5.28 -0.08 -4.77
N ILE A 52 4.48 0.97 -4.61
CA ILE A 52 4.85 2.17 -3.86
C ILE A 52 5.03 1.83 -2.38
N ALA A 53 4.05 1.18 -1.77
CA ALA A 53 4.14 0.76 -0.37
C ALA A 53 5.33 -0.19 -0.14
N ALA A 54 5.56 -1.13 -1.08
CA ALA A 54 6.71 -2.03 -1.03
C ALA A 54 8.05 -1.29 -1.04
N THR A 55 8.17 -0.22 -1.82
CA THR A 55 9.38 0.60 -1.87
C THR A 55 9.63 1.32 -0.54
N HIS A 56 8.57 1.86 0.09
CA HIS A 56 8.67 2.56 1.37
C HIS A 56 9.17 1.68 2.51
N ILE A 57 8.79 0.40 2.52
CA ILE A 57 9.22 -0.55 3.56
C ILE A 57 10.48 -1.33 3.17
N GLY A 58 11.07 -1.03 2.00
CA GLY A 58 12.26 -1.72 1.50
C GLY A 58 12.02 -3.19 1.12
N GLY A 59 10.81 -3.51 0.69
CA GLY A 59 10.38 -4.85 0.32
C GLY A 59 9.99 -4.99 -1.15
N MET A 60 9.11 -5.94 -1.44
CA MET A 60 8.52 -6.15 -2.76
C MET A 60 7.00 -6.35 -2.65
N THR A 61 6.27 -6.33 -3.77
CA THR A 61 4.84 -6.64 -3.72
C THR A 61 4.61 -8.10 -3.33
N VAL A 62 3.54 -8.36 -2.57
CA VAL A 62 3.15 -9.72 -2.19
C VAL A 62 2.90 -10.60 -3.42
N HIS A 63 2.39 -10.01 -4.51
CA HIS A 63 2.21 -10.66 -5.80
C HIS A 63 3.53 -11.17 -6.40
N SER A 64 4.56 -10.36 -6.39
CA SER A 64 5.90 -10.75 -6.82
C SER A 64 6.52 -11.77 -5.87
N TRP A 65 6.37 -11.58 -4.57
CA TRP A 65 6.96 -12.44 -3.55
C TRP A 65 6.40 -13.85 -3.61
N SER A 66 5.09 -14.00 -3.73
CA SER A 66 4.44 -15.32 -3.83
C SER A 66 4.53 -15.94 -5.23
N GLY A 67 4.80 -15.12 -6.26
CA GLY A 67 4.85 -15.57 -7.64
C GLY A 67 3.48 -15.68 -8.32
N ILE A 68 2.39 -15.25 -7.66
CA ILE A 68 1.04 -15.26 -8.24
C ILE A 68 0.88 -14.24 -9.38
N GLY A 69 1.74 -13.19 -9.41
CA GLY A 69 1.62 -12.12 -10.40
C GLY A 69 0.31 -11.34 -10.28
N ILE A 70 -0.21 -10.85 -11.41
CA ILE A 70 -1.44 -10.03 -11.47
C ILE A 70 -2.71 -10.86 -11.67
N LYS A 71 -2.70 -12.13 -11.31
CA LYS A 71 -3.82 -13.06 -11.50
C LYS A 71 -4.92 -12.80 -10.48
N THR A 72 -6.16 -13.03 -10.90
CA THR A 72 -7.35 -12.98 -10.05
C THR A 72 -7.72 -14.36 -9.51
N ARG A 73 -7.20 -15.43 -10.12
CA ARG A 73 -7.41 -16.82 -9.72
C ARG A 73 -6.15 -17.65 -9.98
N LEU A 74 -5.88 -18.61 -9.11
CA LEU A 74 -4.75 -19.52 -9.23
C LEU A 74 -5.23 -20.86 -9.81
N GLU A 75 -4.70 -21.25 -10.96
CA GLU A 75 -4.93 -22.56 -11.57
C GLU A 75 -3.87 -23.56 -11.14
N LYS A 76 -4.17 -24.87 -11.30
CA LYS A 76 -3.18 -25.94 -11.01
C LYS A 76 -1.89 -25.78 -11.83
N SER A 77 -2.03 -25.34 -13.10
CA SER A 77 -0.89 -25.08 -13.99
C SER A 77 0.01 -23.97 -13.47
N ASP A 78 -0.58 -22.92 -12.86
CA ASP A 78 0.15 -21.81 -12.28
C ASP A 78 0.91 -22.21 -11.03
N LEU A 79 0.23 -22.98 -10.17
CA LEU A 79 0.84 -23.51 -8.96
C LEU A 79 2.04 -24.41 -9.30
N ASN A 80 1.92 -25.25 -10.33
CA ASN A 80 3.04 -26.06 -10.82
C ASN A 80 4.21 -25.19 -11.31
N LYS A 81 3.96 -24.11 -12.06
CA LYS A 81 4.99 -23.17 -12.49
C LYS A 81 5.68 -22.49 -11.30
N ILE A 82 4.92 -22.10 -10.28
CA ILE A 82 5.47 -21.50 -9.07
C ILE A 82 6.35 -22.51 -8.34
N LYS A 83 5.91 -23.78 -8.20
CA LYS A 83 6.65 -24.87 -7.57
C LYS A 83 7.95 -25.24 -8.27
N THR A 84 8.05 -25.03 -9.60
CA THR A 84 9.27 -25.27 -10.36
C THR A 84 10.24 -24.09 -10.33
N SER A 85 9.81 -22.90 -9.90
CA SER A 85 10.67 -21.73 -9.76
C SER A 85 11.55 -21.81 -8.52
N GLN A 86 12.81 -22.23 -8.69
CA GLN A 86 13.77 -22.37 -7.60
C GLN A 86 13.89 -21.11 -6.74
N TYR A 87 13.82 -19.93 -7.34
CA TYR A 87 13.90 -18.65 -6.65
C TYR A 87 12.70 -18.42 -5.72
N ILE A 88 11.47 -18.70 -6.17
CA ILE A 88 10.25 -18.55 -5.38
C ILE A 88 10.24 -19.60 -4.26
N VAL A 89 10.51 -20.86 -4.58
CA VAL A 89 10.56 -21.95 -3.62
C VAL A 89 11.56 -21.64 -2.51
N ARG A 90 12.80 -21.26 -2.87
CA ARG A 90 13.84 -20.95 -1.90
C ARG A 90 13.43 -19.85 -0.91
N ARG A 91 12.85 -18.73 -1.39
CA ARG A 91 12.49 -17.62 -0.51
C ARG A 91 11.32 -17.94 0.41
N ILE A 92 10.29 -18.65 -0.09
CA ILE A 92 9.14 -19.04 0.73
C ILE A 92 9.56 -20.11 1.75
N THR A 93 10.37 -21.11 1.35
CA THR A 93 10.88 -22.12 2.28
C THR A 93 11.67 -21.49 3.43
N LYS A 94 12.48 -20.47 3.17
CA LYS A 94 13.28 -19.79 4.19
C LYS A 94 12.48 -18.83 5.06
N ALA A 95 11.34 -18.33 4.58
CA ALA A 95 10.54 -17.35 5.30
C ALA A 95 10.02 -17.93 6.62
N LYS A 96 10.32 -17.27 7.73
CA LYS A 96 9.77 -17.51 9.07
C LYS A 96 8.70 -16.51 9.45
N VAL A 97 8.82 -15.27 8.94
CA VAL A 97 7.90 -14.17 9.17
C VAL A 97 7.55 -13.55 7.81
N LEU A 98 6.28 -13.33 7.54
CA LEU A 98 5.74 -12.62 6.39
C LEU A 98 5.05 -11.36 6.87
N ILE A 99 5.50 -10.21 6.39
CA ILE A 99 4.88 -8.91 6.64
C ILE A 99 4.19 -8.47 5.35
N ILE A 100 2.90 -8.11 5.44
CA ILE A 100 2.12 -7.55 4.33
C ILE A 100 1.61 -6.19 4.75
N GLU A 101 2.21 -5.12 4.21
CA GLU A 101 1.80 -3.74 4.45
C GLU A 101 0.71 -3.31 3.46
N GLU A 102 -0.09 -2.31 3.86
CA GLU A 102 -1.25 -1.79 3.12
C GLU A 102 -2.26 -2.90 2.76
N ILE A 103 -2.58 -3.76 3.74
CA ILE A 103 -3.48 -4.91 3.55
C ILE A 103 -4.88 -4.50 3.07
N SER A 104 -5.32 -3.27 3.32
CA SER A 104 -6.62 -2.76 2.89
C SER A 104 -6.82 -2.76 1.37
N MET A 105 -5.74 -2.68 0.61
CA MET A 105 -5.75 -2.71 -0.85
C MET A 105 -5.62 -4.12 -1.44
N LEU A 106 -5.55 -5.15 -0.61
CA LEU A 106 -5.47 -6.54 -1.04
C LEU A 106 -6.85 -7.19 -1.03
N THR A 107 -7.18 -7.94 -2.08
CA THR A 107 -8.43 -8.69 -2.15
C THR A 107 -8.36 -9.98 -1.34
N ASP A 108 -9.53 -10.51 -0.96
CA ASP A 108 -9.73 -11.82 -0.32
C ASP A 108 -9.15 -12.97 -1.14
N ASP A 109 -9.40 -12.97 -2.47
CA ASP A 109 -8.84 -13.94 -3.41
C ASP A 109 -7.31 -13.89 -3.43
N THR A 110 -6.73 -12.68 -3.45
CA THR A 110 -5.26 -12.54 -3.47
C THR A 110 -4.65 -13.09 -2.20
N LEU A 111 -5.23 -12.79 -1.03
CA LEU A 111 -4.72 -13.33 0.24
C LEU A 111 -4.81 -14.86 0.28
N SER A 112 -5.92 -15.42 -0.22
CA SER A 112 -6.13 -16.87 -0.31
C SER A 112 -5.16 -17.55 -1.28
N MET A 113 -4.83 -16.89 -2.41
CA MET A 113 -3.82 -17.40 -3.34
C MET A 113 -2.43 -17.43 -2.70
N VAL A 114 -2.06 -16.39 -1.96
CA VAL A 114 -0.77 -16.34 -1.24
C VAL A 114 -0.67 -17.44 -0.20
N ASP A 115 -1.73 -17.63 0.59
CA ASP A 115 -1.81 -18.74 1.57
C ASP A 115 -1.64 -20.10 0.90
N THR A 116 -2.38 -20.35 -0.19
CA THR A 116 -2.28 -21.59 -0.97
C THR A 116 -0.85 -21.86 -1.43
N VAL A 117 -0.17 -20.87 -2.00
CA VAL A 117 1.23 -21.02 -2.43
C VAL A 117 2.16 -21.33 -1.26
N CYS A 118 1.97 -20.65 -0.12
CA CYS A 118 2.78 -20.90 1.07
C CYS A 118 2.60 -22.32 1.61
N ARG A 119 1.36 -22.80 1.73
CA ARG A 119 1.06 -24.18 2.18
C ARG A 119 1.68 -25.22 1.26
N GLU A 120 1.53 -25.04 -0.05
CA GLU A 120 2.06 -25.96 -1.06
C GLU A 120 3.60 -26.03 -1.06
N ILE A 121 4.29 -24.90 -0.95
CA ILE A 121 5.76 -24.88 -0.95
C ILE A 121 6.32 -25.36 0.39
N LYS A 122 5.71 -25.00 1.51
CA LYS A 122 6.11 -25.43 2.85
C LYS A 122 5.72 -26.88 3.16
N GLN A 123 4.86 -27.49 2.33
CA GLN A 123 4.27 -28.82 2.61
C GLN A 123 3.65 -28.88 4.01
N ASN A 124 2.91 -27.84 4.38
CA ASN A 124 2.32 -27.67 5.69
C ASN A 124 0.92 -27.07 5.56
N SER A 125 -0.09 -27.78 6.09
CA SER A 125 -1.50 -27.40 6.01
C SER A 125 -1.89 -26.23 6.92
N LYS A 126 -1.04 -25.81 7.86
CA LYS A 126 -1.30 -24.62 8.68
C LYS A 126 -1.41 -23.36 7.82
N PRO A 127 -2.16 -22.32 8.26
CA PRO A 127 -2.22 -21.05 7.54
C PRO A 127 -0.84 -20.55 7.14
N PHE A 128 -0.70 -20.13 5.88
CA PHE A 128 0.54 -19.69 5.26
C PHE A 128 1.72 -20.66 5.45
N GLY A 129 1.43 -21.98 5.52
CA GLY A 129 2.46 -22.99 5.73
C GLY A 129 3.15 -22.89 7.08
N GLY A 130 2.51 -22.29 8.08
CA GLY A 130 3.05 -22.11 9.43
C GLY A 130 4.03 -20.93 9.57
N ILE A 131 4.09 -20.03 8.58
CA ILE A 131 4.82 -18.76 8.67
C ILE A 131 4.06 -17.84 9.63
N GLN A 132 4.75 -17.12 10.51
CA GLN A 132 4.13 -16.02 11.24
C GLN A 132 3.75 -14.91 10.26
N VAL A 133 2.47 -14.46 10.27
CA VAL A 133 1.97 -13.45 9.35
C VAL A 133 1.62 -12.17 10.11
N ILE A 134 2.17 -11.06 9.64
CA ILE A 134 1.87 -9.72 10.12
C ILE A 134 1.16 -8.98 9.00
N LEU A 135 -0.12 -8.69 9.19
CA LEU A 135 -0.95 -7.92 8.28
C LEU A 135 -1.04 -6.49 8.83
N ALA A 136 -0.57 -5.50 8.08
CA ALA A 136 -0.61 -4.12 8.52
C ALA A 136 -1.40 -3.25 7.55
N GLY A 137 -2.24 -2.37 8.08
CA GLY A 137 -3.04 -1.44 7.28
C GLY A 137 -4.25 -0.88 8.00
N ASP A 138 -5.07 -0.18 7.24
CA ASP A 138 -6.25 0.49 7.75
C ASP A 138 -7.41 0.36 6.75
N PHE A 139 -8.40 -0.47 7.04
CA PHE A 139 -9.55 -0.73 6.17
C PHE A 139 -10.50 0.46 5.99
N PHE A 140 -10.28 1.57 6.71
CA PHE A 140 -10.96 2.84 6.45
C PHE A 140 -10.24 3.74 5.45
N GLN A 141 -9.08 3.28 4.92
CA GLN A 141 -8.36 3.93 3.84
C GLN A 141 -8.74 3.34 2.47
N LEU A 142 -7.85 3.42 1.48
CA LEU A 142 -8.16 2.98 0.13
C LEU A 142 -8.49 1.47 0.06
N PRO A 143 -9.64 1.10 -0.51
CA PRO A 143 -10.03 -0.29 -0.71
C PRO A 143 -9.26 -0.92 -1.89
N PRO A 144 -9.40 -2.23 -2.10
CA PRO A 144 -8.90 -2.91 -3.29
C PRO A 144 -9.46 -2.30 -4.58
N VAL A 145 -8.62 -2.21 -5.62
CA VAL A 145 -9.05 -1.73 -6.93
C VAL A 145 -9.69 -2.87 -7.73
N ILE A 146 -10.99 -2.77 -7.97
CA ILE A 146 -11.74 -3.75 -8.77
C ILE A 146 -11.66 -3.34 -10.24
N ARG A 147 -11.23 -4.25 -11.12
CA ARG A 147 -11.30 -4.05 -12.57
C ARG A 147 -12.75 -4.22 -13.04
N ARG A 148 -13.25 -3.31 -13.87
CA ARG A 148 -14.64 -3.31 -14.39
C ARG A 148 -15.03 -4.61 -15.12
N GLU A 149 -14.08 -5.31 -15.73
CA GLU A 149 -14.32 -6.57 -16.48
C GLU A 149 -14.92 -7.70 -15.62
N VAL A 150 -14.73 -7.65 -14.31
CA VAL A 150 -15.29 -8.65 -13.37
C VAL A 150 -16.76 -8.36 -13.03
N VAL A 151 -17.24 -7.13 -13.28
CA VAL A 151 -18.60 -6.67 -12.88
C VAL A 151 -19.65 -7.04 -13.91
N GLU A 152 -19.31 -7.19 -15.21
CA GLU A 152 -20.29 -7.37 -16.28
C GLU A 152 -20.91 -8.80 -16.37
N ASN A 153 -20.29 -9.81 -15.75
CA ASN A 153 -20.69 -11.21 -15.91
C ASN A 153 -21.50 -11.81 -14.75
N THR A 154 -21.95 -11.02 -13.78
CA THR A 154 -22.76 -11.53 -12.65
C THR A 154 -23.90 -10.60 -12.31
N GLN A 155 -25.12 -11.17 -12.20
CA GLN A 155 -26.36 -10.49 -11.79
C GLN A 155 -26.38 -10.04 -10.28
N THR A 156 -25.26 -10.12 -9.58
CA THR A 156 -25.09 -9.61 -8.22
C THR A 156 -24.89 -8.09 -8.22
N THR A 157 -25.60 -7.40 -7.35
CA THR A 157 -25.49 -5.94 -7.18
C THR A 157 -24.03 -5.55 -6.82
N ILE A 158 -23.59 -4.39 -7.30
CA ILE A 158 -22.26 -3.84 -7.00
C ILE A 158 -22.00 -3.79 -5.49
N LEU A 159 -23.05 -3.53 -4.68
CA LEU A 159 -22.99 -3.52 -3.22
C LEU A 159 -22.70 -4.89 -2.61
N ASP A 160 -23.30 -5.97 -3.14
CA ASP A 160 -23.07 -7.33 -2.63
C ASP A 160 -21.65 -7.84 -2.95
N LYS A 161 -21.06 -7.37 -4.07
CA LYS A 161 -19.66 -7.66 -4.41
C LYS A 161 -18.64 -6.83 -3.64
N LEU A 162 -18.99 -5.59 -3.28
CA LEU A 162 -18.14 -4.76 -2.42
C LEU A 162 -18.02 -5.30 -0.99
N SER A 163 -19.03 -6.06 -0.53
CA SER A 163 -19.04 -6.65 0.82
C SER A 163 -18.09 -7.84 1.01
N SER A 164 -17.55 -8.44 -0.05
CA SER A 164 -16.70 -9.65 0.02
C SER A 164 -15.32 -9.50 -0.65
N ILE A 165 -14.83 -8.28 -0.85
CA ILE A 165 -13.57 -8.07 -1.57
C ILE A 165 -12.38 -7.81 -0.67
N PHE A 166 -12.61 -7.54 0.61
CA PHE A 166 -11.53 -7.22 1.53
C PHE A 166 -10.78 -8.48 1.99
N ALA A 167 -9.51 -8.35 2.22
CA ALA A 167 -8.67 -9.44 2.68
C ALA A 167 -9.21 -10.17 3.93
N PHE A 168 -9.90 -9.45 4.83
CA PHE A 168 -10.49 -10.03 6.05
C PHE A 168 -11.68 -10.96 5.78
N ASP A 169 -12.32 -10.89 4.60
CA ASP A 169 -13.41 -11.79 4.21
C ASP A 169 -12.89 -13.15 3.77
N SER A 170 -11.61 -13.26 3.44
CA SER A 170 -11.01 -14.49 2.94
C SER A 170 -11.08 -15.64 3.97
N PRO A 171 -11.28 -16.89 3.51
CA PRO A 171 -11.13 -18.06 4.37
C PRO A 171 -9.76 -18.12 5.06
N SER A 172 -8.70 -17.72 4.36
CA SER A 172 -7.34 -17.72 4.88
C SER A 172 -7.14 -16.75 6.04
N TRP A 173 -7.79 -15.58 6.03
CA TRP A 173 -7.78 -14.66 7.16
C TRP A 173 -8.51 -15.25 8.37
N LYS A 174 -9.67 -15.85 8.14
CA LYS A 174 -10.50 -16.45 9.21
C LYS A 174 -9.74 -17.61 9.87
N GLU A 175 -9.07 -18.45 9.09
CA GLU A 175 -8.27 -19.57 9.61
C GLU A 175 -6.98 -19.08 10.29
N LEU A 176 -6.33 -18.01 9.76
CA LEU A 176 -5.16 -17.39 10.36
C LEU A 176 -5.48 -16.82 11.75
N ASN A 177 -6.69 -16.30 11.94
CA ASN A 177 -7.23 -15.70 13.17
C ASN A 177 -6.23 -14.75 13.85
N PRO A 178 -5.79 -13.65 13.18
CA PRO A 178 -4.73 -12.81 13.69
C PRO A 178 -5.19 -12.00 14.92
N ILE A 179 -4.29 -11.82 15.89
CA ILE A 179 -4.51 -10.92 17.02
C ILE A 179 -4.59 -9.49 16.50
N VAL A 180 -5.69 -8.78 16.80
CA VAL A 180 -5.86 -7.39 16.39
C VAL A 180 -5.10 -6.47 17.35
N CYS A 181 -4.09 -5.78 16.83
CA CYS A 181 -3.34 -4.74 17.53
C CYS A 181 -3.76 -3.37 16.99
N TYR A 182 -4.69 -2.70 17.69
CA TYR A 182 -5.15 -1.37 17.32
C TYR A 182 -4.31 -0.30 18.05
N LEU A 183 -3.49 0.45 17.26
CA LEU A 183 -2.67 1.55 17.76
C LEU A 183 -3.53 2.81 17.97
N THR A 184 -3.41 3.43 19.13
CA THR A 184 -4.20 4.61 19.53
C THR A 184 -3.38 5.90 19.61
N GLU A 185 -2.05 5.80 19.50
CA GLU A 185 -1.15 6.96 19.52
C GLU A 185 -1.21 7.71 18.18
N GLN A 186 -0.98 9.02 18.22
CA GLN A 186 -0.93 9.89 17.04
C GLN A 186 0.43 10.60 16.99
N HIS A 187 1.14 10.49 15.87
CA HIS A 187 2.51 11.01 15.70
C HIS A 187 2.70 11.91 14.48
N ARG A 188 1.67 12.06 13.63
CA ARG A 188 1.81 12.77 12.35
C ARG A 188 1.33 14.21 12.39
N GLN A 189 0.35 14.52 13.22
CA GLN A 189 -0.38 15.79 13.19
C GLN A 189 -0.47 16.36 14.59
N GLU A 190 -0.20 17.68 14.73
CA GLU A 190 -0.33 18.42 15.99
C GLU A 190 -1.63 19.23 16.05
N ASP A 191 -2.31 19.46 14.90
CA ASP A 191 -3.60 20.17 14.83
C ASP A 191 -4.72 19.29 15.41
N GLY A 192 -5.06 19.50 16.68
CA GLY A 192 -6.08 18.73 17.39
C GLY A 192 -7.47 18.80 16.75
N ASP A 193 -7.88 19.99 16.24
CA ASP A 193 -9.16 20.17 15.56
C ASP A 193 -9.26 19.37 14.28
N PHE A 194 -8.16 19.29 13.54
CA PHE A 194 -8.10 18.50 12.31
C PHE A 194 -8.10 16.99 12.60
N LEU A 195 -7.42 16.56 13.64
CA LEU A 195 -7.46 15.17 14.09
C LEU A 195 -8.85 14.75 14.55
N GLU A 196 -9.54 15.62 15.32
CA GLU A 196 -10.93 15.38 15.73
C GLU A 196 -11.85 15.25 14.51
N LEU A 197 -11.72 16.12 13.52
CA LEU A 197 -12.44 16.06 12.26
C LEU A 197 -12.23 14.71 11.54
N LEU A 198 -10.99 14.27 11.38
CA LEU A 198 -10.67 13.00 10.72
C LEU A 198 -11.23 11.81 11.51
N SER A 199 -11.09 11.81 12.82
CA SER A 199 -11.66 10.79 13.71
C SER A 199 -13.20 10.76 13.66
N ALA A 200 -13.85 11.93 13.57
CA ALA A 200 -15.31 12.02 13.45
C ALA A 200 -15.82 11.43 12.13
N ILE A 201 -15.11 11.70 11.02
CA ILE A 201 -15.41 11.09 9.71
C ILE A 201 -15.27 9.57 9.81
N ARG A 202 -14.16 9.08 10.36
CA ARG A 202 -13.89 7.64 10.52
C ARG A 202 -14.95 6.92 11.35
N ARG A 203 -15.41 7.56 12.42
CA ARG A 203 -16.45 7.01 13.34
C ARG A 203 -17.89 7.23 12.86
N ASN A 204 -18.07 7.91 11.71
CA ASN A 204 -19.37 8.29 11.16
C ASN A 204 -20.21 9.15 12.14
N VAL A 205 -19.54 10.04 12.89
CA VAL A 205 -20.17 10.99 13.84
C VAL A 205 -19.97 12.44 13.39
N PHE A 206 -19.80 12.65 12.08
CA PHE A 206 -19.63 13.97 11.49
C PHE A 206 -20.85 14.86 11.71
N ASN A 207 -20.64 16.11 12.09
CA ASN A 207 -21.70 17.09 12.38
C ASN A 207 -21.34 18.50 11.88
N ASN A 208 -22.21 19.48 12.14
CA ASN A 208 -22.04 20.86 11.66
C ASN A 208 -20.79 21.55 12.22
N ASN A 209 -20.32 21.21 13.43
CA ASN A 209 -19.10 21.79 13.96
C ASN A 209 -17.87 21.34 13.13
N HIS A 210 -17.84 20.08 12.71
CA HIS A 210 -16.82 19.55 11.83
C HIS A 210 -16.87 20.19 10.43
N LEU A 211 -18.08 20.49 9.93
CA LEU A 211 -18.26 21.20 8.65
C LEU A 211 -17.62 22.59 8.70
N PHE A 212 -17.78 23.32 9.81
CA PHE A 212 -17.13 24.62 9.99
C PHE A 212 -15.60 24.55 9.85
N HIS A 213 -14.96 23.51 10.35
CA HIS A 213 -13.52 23.32 10.20
C HIS A 213 -13.10 23.07 8.74
N ILE A 214 -13.95 22.41 7.93
CA ILE A 214 -13.72 22.23 6.49
C ILE A 214 -13.90 23.57 5.76
N GLU A 215 -14.99 24.28 6.03
CA GLU A 215 -15.28 25.57 5.38
C GLU A 215 -14.19 26.60 5.65
N LYS A 216 -13.66 26.66 6.87
CA LYS A 216 -12.53 27.53 7.24
C LYS A 216 -11.25 27.23 6.43
N ARG A 217 -11.07 25.99 5.97
CA ARG A 217 -9.91 25.57 5.16
C ARG A 217 -10.17 25.65 3.66
N LYS A 218 -11.37 26.01 3.24
CA LYS A 218 -11.73 26.17 1.83
C LYS A 218 -11.02 27.40 1.25
N ILE A 219 -10.23 27.16 0.21
CA ILE A 219 -9.53 28.23 -0.52
C ILE A 219 -10.45 28.74 -1.63
N ASN A 220 -10.74 30.03 -1.62
CA ASN A 220 -11.53 30.66 -2.67
C ASN A 220 -10.67 30.84 -3.93
N PRO A 221 -11.23 30.67 -5.14
CA PRO A 221 -10.51 30.92 -6.39
C PRO A 221 -9.90 32.33 -6.48
N PHE A 222 -10.54 33.31 -5.84
CA PHE A 222 -10.08 34.70 -5.80
C PHE A 222 -8.78 34.85 -4.98
N ASP A 223 -8.68 34.14 -3.86
CA ASP A 223 -7.48 34.16 -3.00
C ASP A 223 -6.30 33.46 -3.70
N LEU A 224 -6.58 32.42 -4.50
CA LEU A 224 -5.58 31.74 -5.34
C LEU A 224 -4.97 32.69 -6.39
N ALA A 225 -5.77 33.57 -6.96
CA ALA A 225 -5.31 34.53 -7.99
C ALA A 225 -4.42 35.65 -7.41
N GLN A 226 -4.63 36.02 -6.15
CA GLN A 226 -3.91 37.14 -5.51
C GLN A 226 -2.70 36.69 -4.68
N ASN A 227 -2.67 35.46 -4.21
CA ASN A 227 -1.63 34.96 -3.28
C ASN A 227 -0.71 33.94 -3.95
N LYS A 228 0.45 34.40 -4.42
CA LYS A 228 1.47 33.56 -5.07
C LYS A 228 1.92 32.37 -4.18
N SER A 229 1.85 32.46 -2.86
CA SER A 229 2.21 31.37 -1.97
C SER A 229 1.20 30.21 -2.06
N LEU A 230 -0.05 30.46 -2.41
CA LEU A 230 -1.08 29.43 -2.59
C LEU A 230 -0.98 28.69 -3.93
N THR A 231 -0.27 29.23 -4.92
CA THR A 231 -0.09 28.58 -6.23
C THR A 231 0.84 27.38 -6.15
N ASN A 232 1.72 27.32 -5.15
CA ASN A 232 2.71 26.25 -4.94
C ASN A 232 2.22 25.16 -3.98
N ILE A 233 0.95 25.16 -3.58
CA ILE A 233 0.40 24.10 -2.72
C ILE A 233 0.25 22.82 -3.55
N PRO A 234 0.76 21.66 -3.07
CA PRO A 234 0.54 20.37 -3.70
C PRO A 234 -0.95 20.05 -3.83
N LYS A 235 -1.38 19.61 -5.01
CA LYS A 235 -2.77 19.24 -5.29
C LYS A 235 -2.89 17.74 -5.43
N LEU A 236 -3.93 17.15 -4.82
CA LEU A 236 -4.23 15.73 -4.92
C LEU A 236 -5.40 15.51 -5.88
N PHE A 237 -5.24 14.55 -6.78
CA PHE A 237 -6.26 14.14 -7.74
C PHE A 237 -6.47 12.62 -7.66
N SER A 238 -7.68 12.18 -8.01
CA SER A 238 -8.04 10.76 -8.02
C SER A 238 -7.54 9.99 -9.25
N HIS A 239 -7.17 10.72 -10.33
CA HIS A 239 -6.73 10.12 -11.59
C HIS A 239 -5.41 10.73 -12.07
N ASN A 240 -4.49 9.88 -12.54
CA ASN A 240 -3.20 10.33 -13.07
C ASN A 240 -3.34 11.28 -14.28
N ALA A 241 -4.33 11.06 -15.14
CA ALA A 241 -4.58 11.94 -16.28
C ALA A 241 -4.84 13.41 -15.89
N ASP A 242 -5.50 13.64 -14.74
CA ASP A 242 -5.71 14.98 -14.21
C ASP A 242 -4.41 15.56 -13.67
N VAL A 243 -3.58 14.73 -13.00
CA VAL A 243 -2.26 15.14 -12.51
C VAL A 243 -1.37 15.56 -13.66
N ASP A 244 -1.29 14.74 -14.72
CA ASP A 244 -0.45 15.02 -15.90
C ASP A 244 -0.89 16.29 -16.58
N ARG A 245 -2.19 16.47 -16.84
CA ARG A 245 -2.76 17.67 -17.46
C ARG A 245 -2.43 18.94 -16.67
N ILE A 246 -2.64 18.93 -15.34
CA ILE A 246 -2.38 20.10 -14.48
C ILE A 246 -0.88 20.40 -14.40
N ASN A 247 -0.04 19.37 -14.31
CA ASN A 247 1.41 19.54 -14.30
C ASN A 247 1.90 20.15 -15.62
N ASP A 248 1.38 19.71 -16.76
CA ASP A 248 1.72 20.26 -18.08
C ASP A 248 1.26 21.72 -18.24
N GLU A 249 0.05 22.04 -17.78
CA GLU A 249 -0.46 23.41 -17.76
C GLU A 249 0.44 24.34 -16.93
N VAL A 250 0.78 23.94 -15.70
CA VAL A 250 1.66 24.69 -14.80
C VAL A 250 3.07 24.81 -15.40
N LEU A 251 3.65 23.74 -15.91
CA LEU A 251 4.98 23.75 -16.53
C LEU A 251 5.01 24.67 -17.75
N SER A 252 3.95 24.70 -18.56
CA SER A 252 3.82 25.57 -19.72
C SER A 252 3.83 27.04 -19.34
N SER A 253 3.22 27.39 -18.20
CA SER A 253 3.16 28.77 -17.68
C SER A 253 4.48 29.28 -17.12
N ILE A 254 5.45 28.42 -16.77
CA ILE A 254 6.77 28.82 -16.27
C ILE A 254 7.60 29.34 -17.44
N PRO A 255 8.15 30.59 -17.36
CA PRO A 255 9.01 31.13 -18.40
C PRO A 255 10.34 30.38 -18.49
N GLY A 256 10.96 30.41 -19.67
CA GLY A 256 12.28 29.84 -19.90
C GLY A 256 12.29 28.55 -20.72
N LYS A 257 13.51 28.04 -20.96
CA LYS A 257 13.73 26.88 -21.82
C LYS A 257 13.32 25.58 -21.10
N GLN A 258 12.58 24.76 -21.80
CA GLN A 258 12.25 23.41 -21.35
C GLN A 258 13.42 22.46 -21.59
N ASN A 259 13.79 21.73 -20.55
CA ASN A 259 14.79 20.66 -20.62
C ASN A 259 14.06 19.32 -20.66
N THR A 260 14.58 18.40 -21.47
CA THR A 260 14.01 17.06 -21.63
C THR A 260 15.00 16.04 -21.10
N PHE A 261 14.52 15.17 -20.22
CA PHE A 261 15.30 14.05 -19.66
C PHE A 261 14.65 12.75 -20.07
N ILE A 262 15.44 11.84 -20.62
CA ILE A 262 14.96 10.53 -21.07
C ILE A 262 15.55 9.48 -20.13
N ILE A 263 14.69 8.54 -19.68
CA ILE A 263 15.13 7.45 -18.81
C ILE A 263 16.21 6.61 -19.51
N SER A 264 17.33 6.40 -18.83
CA SER A 264 18.35 5.47 -19.28
C SER A 264 18.11 4.10 -18.65
N VAL A 265 18.12 3.06 -19.47
CA VAL A 265 17.86 1.68 -19.04
C VAL A 265 19.01 0.76 -19.44
N GLN A 266 19.35 -0.21 -18.56
CA GLN A 266 20.35 -1.22 -18.82
C GLN A 266 19.90 -2.57 -18.27
N GLY A 267 19.95 -3.62 -19.07
CA GLY A 267 19.58 -4.99 -18.68
C GLY A 267 18.66 -5.68 -19.69
N PRO A 268 18.22 -6.91 -19.40
CA PRO A 268 17.28 -7.65 -20.25
C PRO A 268 15.90 -6.98 -20.34
N ASP A 269 15.33 -6.92 -21.55
CA ASP A 269 14.05 -6.26 -21.83
C ASP A 269 12.90 -6.63 -20.87
N PRO A 270 12.69 -7.92 -20.50
CA PRO A 270 11.62 -8.27 -19.57
C PRO A 270 11.76 -7.63 -18.18
N LEU A 271 13.00 -7.49 -17.69
CA LEU A 271 13.28 -6.83 -16.41
C LEU A 271 13.10 -5.31 -16.53
N ILE A 272 13.54 -4.71 -17.62
CA ILE A 272 13.34 -3.29 -17.91
C ILE A 272 11.86 -2.96 -17.92
N ALA A 273 11.02 -3.77 -18.58
CA ALA A 273 9.56 -3.55 -18.64
C ALA A 273 8.91 -3.59 -17.24
N VAL A 274 9.36 -4.49 -16.36
CA VAL A 274 8.87 -4.57 -14.97
C VAL A 274 9.31 -3.35 -14.17
N LEU A 275 10.59 -2.95 -14.28
CA LEU A 275 11.13 -1.79 -13.56
C LEU A 275 10.48 -0.47 -14.02
N LYS A 276 10.23 -0.29 -15.31
CA LYS A 276 9.53 0.89 -15.85
C LYS A 276 8.11 1.01 -15.30
N LYS A 277 7.36 -0.11 -15.19
CA LYS A 277 6.01 -0.11 -14.59
C LYS A 277 6.00 0.27 -13.11
N GLY A 278 7.09 0.01 -12.39
CA GLY A 278 7.25 0.40 -10.98
C GLY A 278 7.88 1.78 -10.77
N CYS A 279 8.35 2.43 -11.85
CA CYS A 279 8.96 3.74 -11.77
C CYS A 279 7.88 4.83 -11.69
N LEU A 280 7.96 5.68 -10.67
CA LEU A 280 7.03 6.81 -10.49
C LEU A 280 7.36 8.00 -11.40
N SER A 281 8.56 8.03 -11.97
CA SER A 281 8.97 9.05 -12.94
C SER A 281 8.57 8.62 -14.35
N PRO A 282 8.06 9.53 -15.20
CA PRO A 282 7.74 9.23 -16.59
C PRO A 282 9.01 8.89 -17.39
N GLU A 283 8.86 8.13 -18.47
CA GLU A 283 9.99 7.77 -19.36
C GLU A 283 10.65 9.00 -20.00
N ILE A 284 9.85 10.02 -20.25
CA ILE A 284 10.30 11.33 -20.74
C ILE A 284 9.83 12.36 -19.73
N LEU A 285 10.78 13.01 -19.05
CA LEU A 285 10.51 14.03 -18.05
C LEU A 285 10.85 15.40 -18.62
N TYR A 286 9.89 16.31 -18.59
CA TYR A 286 10.03 17.69 -18.99
C TYR A 286 10.14 18.59 -17.75
N LEU A 287 11.17 19.42 -17.67
CA LEU A 287 11.37 20.36 -16.58
C LEU A 287 11.79 21.73 -17.09
N LYS A 288 11.43 22.77 -16.33
CA LYS A 288 11.93 24.14 -16.48
C LYS A 288 12.53 24.62 -15.17
N VAL A 289 13.48 25.54 -15.24
CA VAL A 289 14.00 26.21 -14.03
C VAL A 289 12.86 26.95 -13.34
N GLY A 290 12.67 26.69 -12.02
CA GLY A 290 11.56 27.22 -11.22
C GLY A 290 10.39 26.24 -11.05
N ALA A 291 10.40 25.08 -11.70
CA ALA A 291 9.39 24.05 -11.45
C ALA A 291 9.61 23.41 -10.06
N SER A 292 8.51 23.28 -9.32
CA SER A 292 8.52 22.51 -8.06
C SER A 292 8.60 21.03 -8.36
N VAL A 293 9.54 20.34 -7.74
CA VAL A 293 9.76 18.91 -7.95
C VAL A 293 9.80 18.16 -6.61
N MET A 294 9.43 16.88 -6.65
CA MET A 294 9.54 15.99 -5.51
C MET A 294 10.37 14.77 -5.92
N PHE A 295 11.38 14.42 -5.12
CA PHE A 295 12.12 13.19 -5.33
C PHE A 295 11.25 11.99 -4.97
N THR A 296 11.23 10.99 -5.83
CA THR A 296 10.48 9.74 -5.62
C THR A 296 11.27 8.72 -4.82
N LYS A 297 12.56 8.99 -4.57
CA LYS A 297 13.46 8.17 -3.77
C LYS A 297 14.41 9.08 -2.98
N ASN A 298 14.68 8.73 -1.73
CA ASN A 298 15.71 9.41 -0.95
C ASN A 298 17.10 9.10 -1.54
N ASN A 299 17.89 10.14 -1.69
CA ASN A 299 19.30 10.04 -2.05
C ASN A 299 20.15 9.77 -0.81
#